data_04a87ac045c830f16b7503769b8f21c0
#
_entry.id   04a87ac045c830f16b7503769b8f21c0
#
_cell.length_a   1.000
_cell.length_b   1.000
_cell.length_c   1.000
_cell.angle_alpha   90.00
_cell.angle_beta   90.00
_cell.angle_gamma   90.00
#
_symmetry.space_group_name_H-M   'P 1'
#
loop_
_entity.id
_entity.type
_entity.pdbx_description
1 polymer ?
#
loop_
_entity_poly.entity_id
_entity_poly.type
_entity_poly.pdbx_seq_one_letter_code
_entity_poly.pdbx_strand_id
1 'polypeptide(L)'
;MRIVEMKVHSIAIADPPIRSSYGLHAPYALRNILELKSDDGITGVAETYGGEAPAKALEEIRSQIIGANPYRLLGFLNPMIEGQPKSDSSLERSQTYLVPGENPLDATARTFAAVETACLDLIGKTVGQPVCDLIGGRVRDEVPFSAYPFYKHKGGGGEGDDAREDEYGEALSPEGIVKQVRQMRAQYGFGSIKFKAGVLPPEVEIETIKALYRDLGPTVPLRIDPNCAWSVDTSVKVGLALAEELGRGGYLEDPTASIAGMGEVRKRLLAAGVDTPLASNVAVTSFADIPESVKHDAVQIILCDHHYWGGMRQVQHLAKISKTFGIGLSMHSNSHLGISMLAMTHVAAATPHLTYACDTHYPWSQLKDEIVVGGRVPIVNGCVKIPDKPGLGIELDYDALARGVERYKKCPYRKRDDEAEMRKHVDPTWTRQLPRW
;
A
#
# COMPACT_ATOMS: atom_id res chain seq x y z
N MET A 1 -13.60 -30.34 -1.06
CA MET A 1 -13.05 -29.27 -1.89
C MET A 1 -11.55 -29.40 -2.02
N ARG A 2 -11.05 -29.40 -3.23
CA ARG A 2 -9.61 -29.37 -3.57
C ARG A 2 -9.39 -28.35 -4.67
N ILE A 3 -8.25 -27.69 -4.66
CA ILE A 3 -7.83 -26.78 -5.74
C ILE A 3 -7.39 -27.63 -6.93
N VAL A 4 -8.02 -27.48 -8.09
CA VAL A 4 -7.74 -28.26 -9.31
C VAL A 4 -7.08 -27.44 -10.41
N GLU A 5 -7.17 -26.11 -10.35
CA GLU A 5 -6.54 -25.21 -11.30
C GLU A 5 -5.97 -23.96 -10.60
N MET A 6 -4.85 -23.48 -11.09
CA MET A 6 -4.22 -22.23 -10.66
C MET A 6 -3.79 -21.47 -11.91
N LYS A 7 -4.13 -20.18 -11.98
CA LYS A 7 -3.71 -19.28 -13.06
C LYS A 7 -3.08 -18.04 -12.48
N VAL A 8 -1.99 -17.60 -13.07
CA VAL A 8 -1.32 -16.32 -12.75
C VAL A 8 -1.34 -15.43 -13.98
N HIS A 9 -1.98 -14.29 -13.87
CA HIS A 9 -2.08 -13.31 -14.95
C HIS A 9 -1.27 -12.07 -14.58
N SER A 10 -0.15 -11.84 -15.28
CA SER A 10 0.58 -10.59 -15.16
C SER A 10 -0.10 -9.53 -16.03
N ILE A 11 -0.43 -8.40 -15.43
CA ILE A 11 -1.09 -7.27 -16.08
C ILE A 11 -0.31 -5.98 -15.88
N ALA A 12 -0.51 -5.02 -16.78
CA ALA A 12 -0.05 -3.65 -16.62
C ALA A 12 -1.26 -2.71 -16.58
N ILE A 13 -1.25 -1.77 -15.66
CA ILE A 13 -2.23 -0.70 -15.50
C ILE A 13 -1.54 0.63 -15.72
N ALA A 14 -2.21 1.59 -16.36
CA ALA A 14 -1.62 2.91 -16.54
C ALA A 14 -1.37 3.57 -15.18
N ASP A 15 -0.16 4.10 -14.99
CA ASP A 15 0.26 4.76 -13.76
C ASP A 15 0.66 6.21 -14.09
N PRO A 16 0.01 7.22 -13.49
CA PRO A 16 0.33 8.60 -13.80
C PRO A 16 1.74 8.98 -13.30
N PRO A 17 2.38 10.02 -13.88
CA PRO A 17 3.74 10.42 -13.53
C PRO A 17 3.81 11.11 -12.17
N ILE A 18 3.43 10.40 -11.11
CA ILE A 18 3.54 10.83 -9.72
C ILE A 18 4.97 10.61 -9.21
N ARG A 19 5.41 11.47 -8.32
CA ARG A 19 6.78 11.49 -7.77
C ARG A 19 6.84 11.00 -6.34
N SER A 20 7.93 10.33 -6.03
CA SER A 20 8.31 9.95 -4.67
C SER A 20 9.82 10.09 -4.48
N SER A 21 10.32 9.80 -3.28
CA SER A 21 11.76 9.82 -2.97
C SER A 21 12.59 8.85 -3.82
N TYR A 22 11.98 7.85 -4.41
CA TYR A 22 12.65 6.85 -5.26
C TYR A 22 12.53 7.11 -6.76
N GLY A 23 11.78 8.14 -7.18
CA GLY A 23 11.75 8.57 -8.58
C GLY A 23 10.38 8.94 -9.11
N LEU A 24 10.14 8.63 -10.39
CA LEU A 24 8.93 8.93 -11.14
C LEU A 24 8.18 7.63 -11.43
N HIS A 25 6.93 7.53 -10.98
CA HIS A 25 6.02 6.49 -11.44
C HIS A 25 5.67 6.80 -12.91
N ALA A 26 5.80 5.89 -13.76
CA ALA A 26 5.32 5.95 -15.14
C ALA A 26 5.95 4.82 -15.96
N PRO A 27 5.38 4.50 -17.11
CA PRO A 27 4.01 4.80 -17.52
C PRO A 27 3.00 3.77 -17.01
N TYR A 28 3.49 2.64 -16.45
CA TYR A 28 2.65 1.52 -16.00
C TYR A 28 3.05 1.02 -14.62
N ALA A 29 2.07 0.71 -13.79
CA ALA A 29 2.22 -0.17 -12.65
C ALA A 29 1.92 -1.62 -13.07
N LEU A 30 2.68 -2.57 -12.50
CA LEU A 30 2.52 -3.99 -12.79
C LEU A 30 1.78 -4.68 -11.65
N ARG A 31 0.83 -5.56 -11.99
CA ARG A 31 0.11 -6.37 -10.99
C ARG A 31 0.06 -7.83 -11.46
N ASN A 32 -0.04 -8.76 -10.52
CA ASN A 32 -0.32 -10.17 -10.79
C ASN A 32 -1.66 -10.54 -10.19
N ILE A 33 -2.51 -11.16 -10.99
CA ILE A 33 -3.81 -11.66 -10.59
C ILE A 33 -3.72 -13.17 -10.49
N LEU A 34 -4.08 -13.71 -9.33
CA LEU A 34 -4.12 -15.13 -9.06
C LEU A 34 -5.56 -15.62 -9.08
N GLU A 35 -5.83 -16.69 -9.84
CA GLU A 35 -7.07 -17.45 -9.79
C GLU A 35 -6.79 -18.86 -9.27
N LEU A 36 -7.59 -19.31 -8.31
CA LEU A 36 -7.61 -20.68 -7.80
C LEU A 36 -9.00 -21.26 -8.01
N LYS A 37 -9.10 -22.35 -8.77
CA LYS A 37 -10.37 -23.04 -9.03
C LYS A 37 -10.45 -24.35 -8.28
N SER A 38 -11.58 -24.61 -7.64
CA SER A 38 -11.86 -25.82 -6.90
C SER A 38 -12.51 -26.89 -7.78
N ASP A 39 -12.54 -28.14 -7.27
CA ASP A 39 -13.18 -29.31 -7.90
C ASP A 39 -14.69 -29.20 -8.03
N ASP A 40 -15.34 -28.29 -7.30
CA ASP A 40 -16.75 -27.93 -7.42
C ASP A 40 -17.00 -26.75 -8.35
N GLY A 41 -15.96 -26.24 -9.03
CA GLY A 41 -16.05 -25.25 -10.09
C GLY A 41 -16.00 -23.80 -9.63
N ILE A 42 -15.90 -23.54 -8.33
CA ILE A 42 -15.81 -22.18 -7.77
C ILE A 42 -14.40 -21.62 -7.96
N THR A 43 -14.30 -20.33 -8.30
CA THR A 43 -13.01 -19.63 -8.47
C THR A 43 -12.84 -18.53 -7.43
N GLY A 44 -11.74 -18.61 -6.68
CA GLY A 44 -11.27 -17.53 -5.81
C GLY A 44 -10.16 -16.74 -6.47
N VAL A 45 -10.08 -15.43 -6.15
CA VAL A 45 -9.16 -14.51 -6.78
C VAL A 45 -8.36 -13.72 -5.76
N ALA A 46 -7.15 -13.31 -6.17
CA ALA A 46 -6.33 -12.35 -5.45
C ALA A 46 -5.58 -11.45 -6.43
N GLU A 47 -5.23 -10.26 -5.97
CA GLU A 47 -4.32 -9.35 -6.62
C GLU A 47 -3.09 -9.17 -5.75
N THR A 48 -1.89 -9.15 -6.36
CA THR A 48 -0.64 -8.92 -5.65
C THR A 48 0.33 -8.09 -6.49
N TYR A 49 1.48 -7.80 -5.91
CA TYR A 49 2.56 -7.08 -6.61
C TYR A 49 2.90 -7.72 -7.94
N GLY A 50 3.12 -6.90 -8.96
CA GLY A 50 3.35 -7.32 -10.32
C GLY A 50 4.81 -7.49 -10.70
N GLY A 51 4.99 -7.91 -11.94
CA GLY A 51 6.29 -8.17 -12.53
C GLY A 51 6.66 -9.66 -12.56
N GLU A 52 7.80 -9.95 -13.19
CA GLU A 52 8.20 -11.33 -13.48
C GLU A 52 8.58 -12.12 -12.23
N ALA A 53 9.33 -11.53 -11.30
CA ALA A 53 9.79 -12.23 -10.12
C ALA A 53 8.65 -12.67 -9.18
N PRO A 54 7.65 -11.83 -8.85
CA PRO A 54 6.48 -12.27 -8.09
C PRO A 54 5.62 -13.31 -8.83
N ALA A 55 5.48 -13.20 -10.17
CA ALA A 55 4.76 -14.19 -10.94
C ALA A 55 5.45 -15.55 -10.89
N LYS A 56 6.79 -15.58 -11.05
CA LYS A 56 7.60 -16.78 -10.95
C LYS A 56 7.48 -17.43 -9.57
N ALA A 57 7.53 -16.64 -8.49
CA ALA A 57 7.38 -17.16 -7.12
C ALA A 57 6.02 -17.85 -6.91
N LEU A 58 4.94 -17.31 -7.49
CA LEU A 58 3.62 -17.98 -7.50
C LEU A 58 3.64 -19.29 -8.30
N GLU A 59 4.29 -19.30 -9.47
CA GLU A 59 4.40 -20.52 -10.29
C GLU A 59 5.21 -21.62 -9.61
N GLU A 60 6.28 -21.29 -8.89
CA GLU A 60 7.14 -22.25 -8.17
C GLU A 60 6.39 -23.04 -7.09
N ILE A 61 5.36 -22.45 -6.48
CA ILE A 61 4.54 -23.15 -5.47
C ILE A 61 3.34 -23.90 -6.05
N ARG A 62 3.10 -23.83 -7.37
CA ARG A 62 1.94 -24.45 -8.05
C ARG A 62 1.72 -25.91 -7.65
N SER A 63 2.80 -26.70 -7.61
CA SER A 63 2.73 -28.14 -7.28
C SER A 63 2.26 -28.40 -5.84
N GLN A 64 2.44 -27.44 -4.94
CA GLN A 64 1.98 -27.51 -3.55
C GLN A 64 0.51 -27.09 -3.43
N ILE A 65 0.05 -26.23 -4.35
CA ILE A 65 -1.31 -25.69 -4.34
C ILE A 65 -2.29 -26.64 -5.03
N ILE A 66 -1.93 -27.20 -6.18
CA ILE A 66 -2.80 -28.16 -6.88
C ILE A 66 -3.00 -29.42 -6.06
N GLY A 67 -4.27 -29.80 -5.85
CA GLY A 67 -4.68 -30.91 -4.98
C GLY A 67 -4.85 -30.54 -3.50
N ALA A 68 -4.38 -29.36 -3.08
CA ALA A 68 -4.50 -28.89 -1.71
C ALA A 68 -5.95 -28.58 -1.32
N ASN A 69 -6.23 -28.73 -0.03
CA ASN A 69 -7.48 -28.28 0.57
C ASN A 69 -7.34 -26.81 1.02
N PRO A 70 -8.10 -25.86 0.45
CA PRO A 70 -7.98 -24.43 0.77
C PRO A 70 -8.21 -24.11 2.25
N TYR A 71 -8.95 -24.94 2.98
CA TYR A 71 -9.12 -24.78 4.42
C TYR A 71 -7.89 -25.14 5.27
N ARG A 72 -6.86 -25.79 4.68
CA ARG A 72 -5.69 -26.31 5.38
C ARG A 72 -4.37 -25.68 4.94
N LEU A 73 -4.42 -24.63 4.15
CA LEU A 73 -3.21 -24.01 3.58
C LEU A 73 -2.21 -23.56 4.64
N LEU A 74 -2.64 -23.05 5.77
CA LEU A 74 -1.76 -22.65 6.87
C LEU A 74 -0.85 -23.78 7.36
N GLY A 75 -1.30 -25.05 7.27
CA GLY A 75 -0.53 -26.17 7.75
C GLY A 75 0.79 -26.41 7.02
N PHE A 76 0.92 -25.97 5.79
CA PHE A 76 2.16 -26.16 5.02
C PHE A 76 2.79 -24.86 4.48
N LEU A 77 2.01 -23.79 4.34
CA LEU A 77 2.54 -22.50 3.88
C LEU A 77 3.07 -21.63 5.03
N ASN A 78 2.47 -21.71 6.20
CA ASN A 78 2.91 -20.90 7.35
C ASN A 78 4.37 -21.17 7.76
N PRO A 79 4.89 -22.42 7.76
CA PRO A 79 6.30 -22.69 8.01
C PRO A 79 7.26 -22.01 7.03
N MET A 80 6.82 -21.72 5.81
CA MET A 80 7.63 -20.98 4.83
C MET A 80 7.82 -19.53 5.24
N ILE A 81 6.82 -18.91 5.90
CA ILE A 81 6.90 -17.55 6.41
C ILE A 81 7.72 -17.49 7.69
N GLU A 82 7.47 -18.41 8.63
CA GLU A 82 8.16 -18.46 9.92
C GLU A 82 9.64 -18.84 9.79
N GLY A 83 9.99 -19.62 8.78
CA GLY A 83 11.36 -20.05 8.48
C GLY A 83 12.22 -19.03 7.74
N GLN A 84 11.72 -17.83 7.46
CA GLN A 84 12.49 -16.79 6.80
C GLN A 84 13.71 -16.39 7.64
N PRO A 85 14.89 -16.21 7.00
CA PRO A 85 16.04 -15.66 7.70
C PRO A 85 15.68 -14.30 8.28
N LYS A 86 16.04 -14.06 9.55
CA LYS A 86 15.89 -12.74 10.13
C LYS A 86 16.71 -11.77 9.30
N SER A 87 16.08 -10.74 8.77
CA SER A 87 16.79 -9.65 8.12
C SER A 87 17.66 -8.96 9.17
N ASP A 88 18.95 -8.89 8.92
CA ASP A 88 19.90 -8.38 9.91
C ASP A 88 19.79 -6.87 10.12
N SER A 89 19.09 -6.13 9.28
CA SER A 89 19.10 -4.68 9.37
C SER A 89 17.91 -4.01 8.67
N SER A 90 17.08 -3.33 9.47
CA SER A 90 16.06 -2.40 8.95
C SER A 90 16.70 -1.24 8.16
N LEU A 91 17.95 -0.87 8.47
CA LEU A 91 18.71 0.13 7.73
C LEU A 91 18.99 -0.32 6.30
N GLU A 92 19.49 -1.54 6.10
CA GLU A 92 19.75 -2.08 4.76
C GLU A 92 18.47 -2.15 3.94
N ARG A 93 17.37 -2.64 4.52
CA ARG A 93 16.06 -2.67 3.86
C ARG A 93 15.59 -1.28 3.47
N SER A 94 15.58 -0.33 4.41
CA SER A 94 15.11 1.03 4.18
C SER A 94 15.97 1.82 3.21
N GLN A 95 17.25 1.50 3.06
CA GLN A 95 18.12 2.10 2.05
C GLN A 95 17.98 1.48 0.67
N THR A 96 17.66 0.19 0.60
CA THR A 96 17.63 -0.57 -0.66
C THR A 96 16.22 -0.68 -1.22
N TYR A 97 15.23 -0.91 -0.35
CA TYR A 97 13.84 -1.20 -0.74
C TYR A 97 12.89 -0.24 -0.03
N LEU A 98 12.51 0.83 -0.71
CA LEU A 98 11.57 1.84 -0.17
C LEU A 98 10.11 1.48 -0.36
N VAL A 99 9.83 0.51 -1.22
CA VAL A 99 8.49 -0.02 -1.43
C VAL A 99 8.39 -1.35 -0.70
N PRO A 100 7.60 -1.45 0.36
CA PRO A 100 7.37 -2.71 1.05
C PRO A 100 6.88 -3.79 0.07
N GLY A 101 7.34 -5.02 0.25
CA GLY A 101 6.99 -6.12 -0.64
C GLY A 101 7.85 -6.22 -1.91
N GLU A 102 8.69 -5.26 -2.24
CA GLU A 102 9.72 -5.39 -3.28
C GLU A 102 11.01 -6.03 -2.75
N ASN A 103 11.19 -6.09 -1.43
CA ASN A 103 12.31 -6.78 -0.80
C ASN A 103 12.21 -8.29 -1.09
N PRO A 104 13.26 -8.92 -1.63
CA PRO A 104 13.30 -10.37 -1.85
C PRO A 104 13.04 -11.20 -0.58
N LEU A 105 13.42 -10.69 0.60
CA LEU A 105 13.16 -11.34 1.88
C LEU A 105 11.67 -11.44 2.21
N ASP A 106 10.86 -10.54 1.66
CA ASP A 106 9.40 -10.54 1.84
C ASP A 106 8.67 -11.37 0.76
N ALA A 107 9.40 -11.97 -0.20
CA ALA A 107 8.82 -12.67 -1.35
C ALA A 107 7.93 -13.84 -0.93
N THR A 108 8.34 -14.61 0.07
CA THR A 108 7.57 -15.77 0.57
C THR A 108 6.30 -15.30 1.27
N ALA A 109 6.38 -14.31 2.13
CA ALA A 109 5.21 -13.73 2.82
C ALA A 109 4.19 -13.18 1.81
N ARG A 110 4.67 -12.50 0.77
CA ARG A 110 3.84 -11.93 -0.30
C ARG A 110 3.17 -13.02 -1.15
N THR A 111 3.92 -14.08 -1.51
CA THR A 111 3.39 -15.22 -2.25
C THR A 111 2.31 -15.93 -1.45
N PHE A 112 2.56 -16.18 -0.17
CA PHE A 112 1.59 -16.75 0.75
C PHE A 112 0.33 -15.87 0.86
N ALA A 113 0.48 -14.56 1.03
CA ALA A 113 -0.63 -13.63 1.15
C ALA A 113 -1.58 -13.67 -0.05
N ALA A 114 -1.03 -13.76 -1.28
CA ALA A 114 -1.84 -13.90 -2.48
C ALA A 114 -2.64 -15.21 -2.48
N VAL A 115 -2.00 -16.32 -2.11
CA VAL A 115 -2.67 -17.63 -2.02
C VAL A 115 -3.72 -17.64 -0.91
N GLU A 116 -3.43 -17.08 0.27
CA GLU A 116 -4.40 -16.97 1.37
C GLU A 116 -5.61 -16.16 0.93
N THR A 117 -5.41 -15.01 0.29
CA THR A 117 -6.52 -14.15 -0.17
C THR A 117 -7.40 -14.86 -1.19
N ALA A 118 -6.82 -15.53 -2.19
CA ALA A 118 -7.58 -16.30 -3.18
C ALA A 118 -8.33 -17.47 -2.55
N CYS A 119 -7.73 -18.13 -1.56
CA CYS A 119 -8.41 -19.22 -0.82
C CYS A 119 -9.54 -18.71 0.06
N LEU A 120 -9.38 -17.57 0.72
CA LEU A 120 -10.44 -16.96 1.52
C LEU A 120 -11.62 -16.51 0.63
N ASP A 121 -11.35 -15.95 -0.54
CA ASP A 121 -12.38 -15.62 -1.53
C ASP A 121 -13.13 -16.88 -2.00
N LEU A 122 -12.38 -17.94 -2.36
CA LEU A 122 -12.95 -19.23 -2.77
C LEU A 122 -13.81 -19.85 -1.66
N ILE A 123 -13.29 -19.89 -0.42
CA ILE A 123 -14.03 -20.42 0.74
C ILE A 123 -15.29 -19.60 0.97
N GLY A 124 -15.18 -18.27 0.97
CA GLY A 124 -16.32 -17.37 1.17
C GLY A 124 -17.43 -17.61 0.16
N LYS A 125 -17.07 -17.74 -1.13
CA LYS A 125 -18.02 -18.07 -2.20
C LYS A 125 -18.67 -19.42 -1.99
N THR A 126 -17.91 -20.42 -1.52
CA THR A 126 -18.43 -21.76 -1.26
C THR A 126 -19.43 -21.82 -0.10
N VAL A 127 -19.15 -21.09 0.99
CA VAL A 127 -20.01 -21.13 2.19
C VAL A 127 -21.03 -19.98 2.22
N GLY A 128 -21.05 -19.12 1.21
CA GLY A 128 -22.00 -18.02 1.09
C GLY A 128 -21.72 -16.87 2.07
N GLN A 129 -20.46 -16.66 2.50
CA GLN A 129 -20.09 -15.64 3.47
C GLN A 129 -19.03 -14.67 2.92
N PRO A 130 -19.07 -13.36 3.30
CA PRO A 130 -18.00 -12.42 3.01
C PRO A 130 -16.69 -12.83 3.69
N VAL A 131 -15.55 -12.48 3.09
CA VAL A 131 -14.21 -12.80 3.65
C VAL A 131 -14.04 -12.25 5.07
N CYS A 132 -14.49 -11.05 5.38
CA CYS A 132 -14.37 -10.49 6.74
C CYS A 132 -15.05 -11.36 7.80
N ASP A 133 -16.15 -12.05 7.47
CA ASP A 133 -16.88 -12.91 8.40
C ASP A 133 -16.16 -14.24 8.62
N LEU A 134 -15.34 -14.69 7.64
CA LEU A 134 -14.49 -15.88 7.79
C LEU A 134 -13.26 -15.64 8.70
N ILE A 135 -12.81 -14.41 8.82
CA ILE A 135 -11.61 -14.05 9.60
C ILE A 135 -11.94 -13.40 10.94
N GLY A 136 -13.14 -13.66 11.47
CA GLY A 136 -13.54 -13.27 12.83
C GLY A 136 -14.76 -12.38 12.92
N GLY A 137 -15.32 -11.94 11.80
CA GLY A 137 -16.49 -11.10 11.73
C GLY A 137 -16.16 -9.61 11.65
N ARG A 138 -16.96 -8.89 10.87
CA ARG A 138 -16.81 -7.44 10.71
C ARG A 138 -17.26 -6.69 11.95
N VAL A 139 -16.47 -5.70 12.35
CA VAL A 139 -16.77 -4.77 13.44
C VAL A 139 -17.16 -3.38 12.90
N ARG A 140 -17.08 -3.19 11.58
CA ARG A 140 -17.55 -2.01 10.85
C ARG A 140 -18.01 -2.41 9.45
N ASP A 141 -19.05 -1.76 8.96
CA ASP A 141 -19.58 -1.99 7.61
C ASP A 141 -18.90 -1.13 6.54
N GLU A 142 -18.29 -0.04 6.97
CA GLU A 142 -17.56 0.90 6.12
C GLU A 142 -16.15 1.14 6.67
N VAL A 143 -15.17 1.14 5.78
CA VAL A 143 -13.75 1.33 6.10
C VAL A 143 -13.30 2.69 5.59
N PRO A 144 -12.76 3.57 6.45
CA PRO A 144 -12.27 4.88 6.03
C PRO A 144 -10.92 4.77 5.33
N PHE A 145 -10.77 5.55 4.25
CA PHE A 145 -9.53 5.72 3.52
C PHE A 145 -9.11 7.20 3.50
N SER A 146 -7.81 7.45 3.27
CA SER A 146 -7.23 8.78 3.15
C SER A 146 -7.01 9.14 1.68
N ALA A 147 -7.24 10.40 1.32
CA ALA A 147 -6.69 10.91 0.07
C ALA A 147 -5.15 10.82 0.11
N TYR A 148 -4.56 10.42 -1.01
CA TYR A 148 -3.11 10.25 -1.11
C TYR A 148 -2.56 11.10 -2.27
N PRO A 149 -2.42 12.45 -2.06
CA PRO A 149 -1.83 13.35 -3.04
C PRO A 149 -0.33 13.13 -3.19
N PHE A 150 0.15 13.37 -4.42
CA PHE A 150 1.54 13.27 -4.82
C PHE A 150 1.94 14.52 -5.59
N TYR A 151 3.20 14.91 -5.51
CA TYR A 151 3.77 15.72 -6.57
C TYR A 151 3.68 14.95 -7.89
N LYS A 152 3.24 15.61 -8.94
CA LYS A 152 2.88 14.98 -10.20
C LYS A 152 3.22 15.85 -11.38
N HIS A 153 3.88 15.28 -12.37
CA HIS A 153 4.02 15.91 -13.68
C HIS A 153 2.74 15.75 -14.50
N LYS A 154 2.63 16.51 -15.58
CA LYS A 154 1.51 16.42 -16.53
C LYS A 154 1.45 15.03 -17.17
N GLY A 155 0.25 14.46 -17.24
CA GLY A 155 -0.04 13.17 -17.87
C GLY A 155 -0.85 12.23 -16.98
N GLY A 156 -1.59 11.31 -17.62
CA GLY A 156 -2.48 10.33 -16.95
C GLY A 156 -1.89 8.92 -16.85
N GLY A 157 -0.64 8.71 -17.31
CA GLY A 157 -0.04 7.39 -17.44
C GLY A 157 -0.36 6.72 -18.78
N GLY A 158 0.24 5.54 -19.00
CA GLY A 158 0.21 4.86 -20.29
C GLY A 158 1.07 5.54 -21.35
N GLU A 159 1.32 4.87 -22.46
CA GLU A 159 2.11 5.40 -23.57
C GLU A 159 1.40 5.19 -24.92
N GLY A 160 1.66 6.08 -25.90
CA GLY A 160 1.12 5.97 -27.26
C GLY A 160 -0.41 5.94 -27.27
N ASP A 161 -0.97 4.98 -27.98
CA ASP A 161 -2.44 4.80 -28.10
C ASP A 161 -3.10 4.37 -26.77
N ASP A 162 -2.30 3.95 -25.80
CA ASP A 162 -2.76 3.56 -24.46
C ASP A 162 -2.62 4.69 -23.42
N ALA A 163 -2.24 5.89 -23.84
CA ALA A 163 -2.15 7.05 -22.95
C ALA A 163 -3.52 7.40 -22.35
N ARG A 164 -3.50 7.80 -21.06
CA ARG A 164 -4.70 8.16 -20.30
C ARG A 164 -4.83 9.67 -20.19
N GLU A 165 -6.08 10.11 -20.04
CA GLU A 165 -6.39 11.50 -19.71
C GLU A 165 -5.82 11.87 -18.32
N ASP A 166 -5.33 13.11 -18.22
CA ASP A 166 -4.80 13.65 -16.97
C ASP A 166 -5.91 14.26 -16.14
N GLU A 167 -6.49 13.47 -15.25
CA GLU A 167 -7.62 13.88 -14.40
C GLU A 167 -7.24 14.98 -13.39
N TYR A 168 -6.03 14.92 -12.82
CA TYR A 168 -5.61 15.80 -11.72
C TYR A 168 -4.72 16.97 -12.18
N GLY A 169 -4.16 16.92 -13.38
CA GLY A 169 -3.21 17.90 -13.89
C GLY A 169 -1.84 17.82 -13.20
N GLU A 170 -1.00 18.83 -13.48
CA GLU A 170 0.29 18.98 -12.85
C GLU A 170 0.15 19.54 -11.43
N ALA A 171 0.95 19.01 -10.50
CA ALA A 171 0.99 19.42 -9.09
C ALA A 171 2.43 19.35 -8.56
N LEU A 172 3.23 20.40 -8.80
CA LEU A 172 4.64 20.51 -8.40
C LEU A 172 4.87 21.68 -7.41
N SER A 173 3.78 22.18 -6.81
CA SER A 173 3.84 23.27 -5.81
C SER A 173 2.81 23.04 -4.70
N PRO A 174 2.90 23.75 -3.57
CA PRO A 174 1.89 23.72 -2.53
C PRO A 174 0.46 23.95 -3.05
N GLU A 175 0.26 24.92 -3.92
CA GLU A 175 -1.05 25.25 -4.51
C GLU A 175 -1.56 24.12 -5.41
N GLY A 176 -0.65 23.49 -6.17
CA GLY A 176 -0.96 22.33 -7.00
C GLY A 176 -1.46 21.16 -6.16
N ILE A 177 -0.81 20.88 -5.03
CA ILE A 177 -1.25 19.84 -4.09
C ILE A 177 -2.58 20.19 -3.43
N VAL A 178 -2.79 21.42 -3.01
CA VAL A 178 -4.10 21.87 -2.47
C VAL A 178 -5.21 21.66 -3.49
N LYS A 179 -4.97 22.04 -4.76
CA LYS A 179 -5.95 21.82 -5.84
C LYS A 179 -6.25 20.33 -6.03
N GLN A 180 -5.22 19.48 -6.06
CA GLN A 180 -5.37 18.03 -6.19
C GLN A 180 -6.19 17.43 -5.05
N VAL A 181 -5.92 17.84 -3.79
CA VAL A 181 -6.66 17.39 -2.61
C VAL A 181 -8.13 17.84 -2.66
N ARG A 182 -8.39 19.09 -3.08
CA ARG A 182 -9.78 19.57 -3.26
C ARG A 182 -10.55 18.73 -4.28
N GLN A 183 -9.91 18.35 -5.39
CA GLN A 183 -10.51 17.45 -6.40
C GLN A 183 -10.81 16.08 -5.82
N MET A 184 -9.83 15.44 -5.14
CA MET A 184 -10.03 14.13 -4.50
C MET A 184 -11.12 14.16 -3.43
N ARG A 185 -11.18 15.22 -2.62
CA ARG A 185 -12.23 15.35 -1.61
C ARG A 185 -13.62 15.61 -2.21
N ALA A 186 -13.70 16.40 -3.25
CA ALA A 186 -14.96 16.64 -3.96
C ALA A 186 -15.51 15.36 -4.60
N GLN A 187 -14.62 14.51 -5.13
CA GLN A 187 -14.99 13.28 -5.84
C GLN A 187 -15.28 12.11 -4.89
N TYR A 188 -14.51 11.95 -3.82
CA TYR A 188 -14.56 10.77 -2.95
C TYR A 188 -14.95 11.05 -1.50
N GLY A 189 -14.97 12.30 -1.06
CA GLY A 189 -15.35 12.68 0.30
C GLY A 189 -14.32 12.34 1.39
N PHE A 190 -13.04 12.23 1.07
CA PHE A 190 -12.00 11.85 2.04
C PHE A 190 -11.94 12.77 3.26
N GLY A 191 -11.93 12.17 4.46
CA GLY A 191 -11.86 12.86 5.74
C GLY A 191 -10.45 13.05 6.30
N SER A 192 -9.42 12.46 5.69
CA SER A 192 -8.00 12.60 6.07
C SER A 192 -7.10 12.62 4.83
N ILE A 193 -5.91 13.19 4.98
CA ILE A 193 -4.97 13.38 3.87
C ILE A 193 -3.62 12.78 4.26
N LYS A 194 -3.05 11.93 3.42
CA LYS A 194 -1.66 11.49 3.47
C LYS A 194 -0.92 12.08 2.27
N PHE A 195 0.05 12.93 2.50
CA PHE A 195 0.84 13.59 1.46
C PHE A 195 2.16 12.86 1.24
N LYS A 196 2.45 12.46 -0.01
CA LYS A 196 3.73 11.86 -0.40
C LYS A 196 4.78 12.94 -0.58
N ALA A 197 5.73 12.96 0.33
CA ALA A 197 6.84 13.92 0.41
C ALA A 197 8.18 13.27 -0.02
N GLY A 198 9.30 13.88 0.35
CA GLY A 198 10.65 13.42 0.00
C GLY A 198 11.07 13.73 -1.44
N VAL A 199 10.36 14.62 -2.10
CA VAL A 199 10.49 14.96 -3.54
C VAL A 199 11.12 16.32 -3.75
N LEU A 200 10.69 17.32 -2.99
CA LEU A 200 11.15 18.71 -3.05
C LEU A 200 11.92 19.07 -1.77
N PRO A 201 12.61 20.21 -1.74
CA PRO A 201 13.27 20.68 -0.51
C PRO A 201 12.31 20.68 0.67
N PRO A 202 12.75 20.29 1.88
CA PRO A 202 11.89 20.18 3.07
C PRO A 202 11.08 21.44 3.39
N GLU A 203 11.61 22.62 3.07
CA GLU A 203 10.92 23.90 3.26
C GLU A 203 9.67 24.02 2.38
N VAL A 204 9.72 23.52 1.16
CA VAL A 204 8.55 23.48 0.23
C VAL A 204 7.51 22.49 0.73
N GLU A 205 7.95 21.35 1.27
CA GLU A 205 7.06 20.31 1.79
C GLU A 205 6.39 20.73 3.11
N ILE A 206 7.12 21.48 3.97
CA ILE A 206 6.54 22.14 5.15
C ILE A 206 5.45 23.12 4.71
N GLU A 207 5.73 23.99 3.72
CA GLU A 207 4.74 24.93 3.23
C GLU A 207 3.52 24.23 2.58
N THR A 208 3.75 23.09 1.93
CA THR A 208 2.66 22.27 1.37
C THR A 208 1.70 21.79 2.46
N ILE A 209 2.21 21.24 3.57
CA ILE A 209 1.37 20.81 4.70
C ILE A 209 0.67 22.01 5.34
N LYS A 210 1.35 23.14 5.52
CA LYS A 210 0.75 24.37 6.06
C LYS A 210 -0.33 24.92 5.14
N ALA A 211 -0.13 24.88 3.83
CA ALA A 211 -1.14 25.27 2.85
C ALA A 211 -2.39 24.35 2.91
N LEU A 212 -2.19 23.04 3.02
CA LEU A 212 -3.28 22.09 3.25
C LEU A 212 -4.01 22.36 4.56
N TYR A 213 -3.28 22.61 5.65
CA TYR A 213 -3.89 22.92 6.95
C TYR A 213 -4.75 24.20 6.92
N ARG A 214 -4.24 25.27 6.28
CA ARG A 214 -5.00 26.53 6.08
C ARG A 214 -6.27 26.32 5.25
N ASP A 215 -6.19 25.44 4.24
CA ASP A 215 -7.32 25.19 3.33
C ASP A 215 -8.40 24.29 3.94
N LEU A 216 -7.99 23.23 4.64
CA LEU A 216 -8.87 22.19 5.14
C LEU A 216 -9.35 22.42 6.58
N GLY A 217 -8.64 23.26 7.31
CA GLY A 217 -8.88 23.51 8.73
C GLY A 217 -8.33 22.44 9.67
N PRO A 218 -8.35 22.70 11.00
CA PRO A 218 -7.65 21.89 12.00
C PRO A 218 -8.32 20.55 12.32
N THR A 219 -9.48 20.25 11.74
CA THR A 219 -10.22 19.01 12.01
C THR A 219 -9.87 17.88 11.05
N VAL A 220 -9.20 18.17 9.95
CA VAL A 220 -8.79 17.17 8.95
C VAL A 220 -7.38 16.68 9.29
N PRO A 221 -7.21 15.40 9.68
CA PRO A 221 -5.89 14.85 9.94
C PRO A 221 -4.97 14.91 8.72
N LEU A 222 -3.76 15.45 8.90
CA LEU A 222 -2.73 15.52 7.88
C LEU A 222 -1.58 14.57 8.24
N ARG A 223 -1.06 13.89 7.24
CA ARG A 223 0.04 12.95 7.36
C ARG A 223 1.05 13.26 6.27
N ILE A 224 2.33 13.12 6.57
CA ILE A 224 3.42 13.37 5.62
C ILE A 224 4.36 12.17 5.58
N ASP A 225 4.71 11.73 4.37
CA ASP A 225 5.50 10.51 4.14
C ASP A 225 6.64 10.79 3.13
N PRO A 226 7.84 11.14 3.62
CA PRO A 226 9.01 11.35 2.77
C PRO A 226 9.73 10.05 2.36
N ASN A 227 9.30 8.90 2.80
CA ASN A 227 9.89 7.60 2.46
C ASN A 227 11.43 7.58 2.64
N CYS A 228 11.90 7.85 3.84
CA CYS A 228 13.31 7.85 4.24
C CYS A 228 14.19 8.89 3.52
N ALA A 229 13.61 9.89 2.88
CA ALA A 229 14.38 10.89 2.13
C ALA A 229 15.12 11.90 3.02
N TRP A 230 14.81 11.98 4.32
CA TRP A 230 15.39 12.96 5.22
C TRP A 230 16.44 12.35 6.16
N SER A 231 17.45 13.14 6.49
CA SER A 231 18.34 12.85 7.61
C SER A 231 17.59 12.96 8.94
N VAL A 232 18.16 12.44 10.02
CA VAL A 232 17.60 12.62 11.37
C VAL A 232 17.42 14.11 11.69
N ASP A 233 18.40 14.95 11.37
CA ASP A 233 18.34 16.40 11.63
C ASP A 233 17.22 17.08 10.85
N THR A 234 17.07 16.77 9.57
CA THR A 234 15.99 17.29 8.73
C THR A 234 14.63 16.80 9.22
N SER A 235 14.53 15.53 9.60
CA SER A 235 13.29 14.93 10.15
C SER A 235 12.83 15.64 11.41
N VAL A 236 13.76 15.94 12.33
CA VAL A 236 13.45 16.71 13.55
C VAL A 236 13.04 18.15 13.21
N LYS A 237 13.78 18.83 12.30
CA LYS A 237 13.42 20.19 11.82
C LYS A 237 11.99 20.22 11.28
N VAL A 238 11.63 19.28 10.42
CA VAL A 238 10.28 19.19 9.83
C VAL A 238 9.24 18.87 10.88
N GLY A 239 9.50 17.89 11.75
CA GLY A 239 8.57 17.54 12.84
C GLY A 239 8.28 18.69 13.80
N LEU A 240 9.30 19.49 14.15
CA LEU A 240 9.13 20.71 14.96
C LEU A 240 8.34 21.80 14.20
N ALA A 241 8.61 22.00 12.91
CA ALA A 241 7.95 23.00 12.09
C ALA A 241 6.47 22.71 11.80
N LEU A 242 6.08 21.42 11.90
CA LEU A 242 4.72 20.92 11.63
C LEU A 242 4.00 20.38 12.87
N ALA A 243 4.48 20.71 14.07
CA ALA A 243 3.94 20.18 15.32
C ALA A 243 2.43 20.49 15.51
N GLU A 244 1.98 21.65 15.06
CA GLU A 244 0.57 22.05 15.10
C GLU A 244 -0.25 21.24 14.07
N GLU A 245 0.22 21.22 12.81
CA GLU A 245 -0.52 20.65 11.68
C GLU A 245 -0.65 19.12 11.77
N LEU A 246 0.37 18.43 12.32
CA LEU A 246 0.39 16.98 12.52
C LEU A 246 -0.15 16.54 13.89
N GLY A 247 -0.43 17.48 14.81
CA GLY A 247 -0.78 17.16 16.19
C GLY A 247 -2.18 16.55 16.42
N ARG A 248 -3.08 16.58 15.43
CA ARG A 248 -4.48 16.16 15.59
C ARG A 248 -4.85 14.92 14.76
N GLY A 249 -4.35 13.75 15.16
CA GLY A 249 -4.59 12.49 14.44
C GLY A 249 -3.76 12.37 13.14
N GLY A 250 -2.80 13.27 12.98
CA GLY A 250 -1.76 13.20 11.95
C GLY A 250 -0.58 12.36 12.42
N TYR A 251 0.40 12.20 11.53
CA TYR A 251 1.67 11.54 11.82
C TYR A 251 2.75 11.88 10.81
N LEU A 252 3.99 11.60 11.19
CA LEU A 252 5.17 11.66 10.35
C LEU A 252 5.62 10.24 10.03
N GLU A 253 5.50 9.82 8.75
CA GLU A 253 5.76 8.46 8.31
C GLU A 253 7.13 8.32 7.68
N ASP A 254 7.90 7.32 8.11
CA ASP A 254 9.23 7.00 7.61
C ASP A 254 10.08 8.23 7.24
N PRO A 255 10.24 9.22 8.16
CA PRO A 255 10.98 10.44 7.85
C PRO A 255 12.45 10.16 7.56
N THR A 256 13.03 9.19 8.25
CA THR A 256 14.41 8.75 8.10
C THR A 256 14.52 7.23 8.07
N ALA A 257 15.66 6.73 7.60
CA ALA A 257 15.92 5.30 7.53
C ALA A 257 16.19 4.69 8.90
N SER A 258 15.86 3.41 9.06
CA SER A 258 16.09 2.52 10.19
C SER A 258 15.30 2.78 11.48
N ILE A 259 15.10 1.72 12.25
CA ILE A 259 14.47 1.79 13.57
C ILE A 259 15.25 2.70 14.51
N ALA A 260 16.58 2.63 14.50
CA ALA A 260 17.43 3.48 15.35
C ALA A 260 17.31 4.97 14.97
N GLY A 261 17.29 5.28 13.65
CA GLY A 261 17.09 6.64 13.16
C GLY A 261 15.71 7.20 13.56
N MET A 262 14.66 6.41 13.39
CA MET A 262 13.30 6.75 13.82
C MET A 262 13.25 7.02 15.32
N GLY A 263 13.87 6.15 16.14
CA GLY A 263 13.95 6.32 17.61
C GLY A 263 14.70 7.61 18.03
N GLU A 264 15.76 7.98 17.31
CA GLU A 264 16.46 9.25 17.59
C GLU A 264 15.63 10.47 17.20
N VAL A 265 14.89 10.43 16.09
CA VAL A 265 13.90 11.48 15.73
C VAL A 265 12.86 11.62 16.82
N ARG A 266 12.23 10.50 17.25
CA ARG A 266 11.23 10.48 18.31
C ARG A 266 11.73 11.10 19.60
N LYS A 267 12.89 10.66 20.05
CA LYS A 267 13.54 11.17 21.28
C LYS A 267 13.78 12.69 21.24
N ARG A 268 14.25 13.20 20.12
CA ARG A 268 14.55 14.63 19.96
C ARG A 268 13.29 15.49 19.87
N LEU A 269 12.23 15.00 19.20
CA LEU A 269 10.92 15.67 19.18
C LEU A 269 10.34 15.77 20.60
N LEU A 270 10.33 14.66 21.35
CA LEU A 270 9.85 14.64 22.74
C LEU A 270 10.66 15.57 23.64
N ALA A 271 11.99 15.63 23.49
CA ALA A 271 12.85 16.56 24.25
C ALA A 271 12.51 18.03 23.97
N ALA A 272 11.97 18.33 22.81
CA ALA A 272 11.48 19.66 22.42
C ALA A 272 10.00 19.90 22.77
N GLY A 273 9.34 18.95 23.45
CA GLY A 273 7.92 19.05 23.84
C GLY A 273 6.93 18.73 22.72
N VAL A 274 7.38 18.10 21.63
CA VAL A 274 6.54 17.73 20.48
C VAL A 274 6.29 16.22 20.51
N ASP A 275 5.03 15.82 20.66
CA ASP A 275 4.56 14.42 20.69
C ASP A 275 3.87 13.99 19.39
N THR A 276 4.42 14.40 18.23
CA THR A 276 3.92 13.92 16.94
C THR A 276 4.24 12.44 16.76
N PRO A 277 3.24 11.57 16.50
CA PRO A 277 3.48 10.15 16.29
C PRO A 277 4.35 9.92 15.05
N LEU A 278 5.28 8.96 15.14
CA LEU A 278 5.99 8.43 13.99
C LEU A 278 5.30 7.17 13.51
N ALA A 279 5.13 7.07 12.20
CA ALA A 279 4.52 5.91 11.54
C ALA A 279 5.53 5.21 10.63
N SER A 280 5.33 3.94 10.33
CA SER A 280 6.24 3.23 9.42
C SER A 280 5.55 2.14 8.60
N ASN A 281 5.97 2.04 7.35
CA ASN A 281 5.79 0.90 6.45
C ASN A 281 7.10 0.43 5.81
N VAL A 282 8.24 1.06 6.17
CA VAL A 282 9.56 0.74 5.63
C VAL A 282 10.50 0.21 6.70
N ALA A 283 10.59 0.89 7.86
CA ALA A 283 11.47 0.47 8.95
C ALA A 283 10.92 -0.74 9.72
N VAL A 284 9.59 -0.87 9.83
CA VAL A 284 8.91 -1.99 10.52
C VAL A 284 7.96 -2.69 9.55
N THR A 285 8.41 -3.81 8.99
CA THR A 285 7.68 -4.57 7.96
C THR A 285 7.45 -6.03 8.31
N SER A 286 7.95 -6.47 9.46
CA SER A 286 7.82 -7.84 9.94
C SER A 286 7.67 -7.91 11.46
N PHE A 287 7.17 -9.03 11.96
CA PHE A 287 7.09 -9.29 13.42
C PHE A 287 8.46 -9.24 14.11
N ALA A 288 9.53 -9.58 13.39
CA ALA A 288 10.89 -9.55 13.92
C ALA A 288 11.40 -8.12 14.22
N ASP A 289 10.82 -7.11 13.58
CA ASP A 289 11.19 -5.71 13.78
C ASP A 289 10.56 -5.09 15.03
N ILE A 290 9.43 -5.64 15.49
CA ILE A 290 8.62 -5.06 16.58
C ILE A 290 9.41 -4.94 17.90
N PRO A 291 10.15 -5.96 18.36
CA PRO A 291 10.89 -5.84 19.62
C PRO A 291 11.91 -4.70 19.63
N GLU A 292 12.64 -4.52 18.53
CA GLU A 292 13.63 -3.44 18.42
C GLU A 292 12.95 -2.08 18.28
N SER A 293 11.83 -2.00 17.55
CA SER A 293 11.02 -0.78 17.44
C SER A 293 10.47 -0.32 18.81
N VAL A 294 9.96 -1.25 19.60
CA VAL A 294 9.47 -0.96 20.97
C VAL A 294 10.60 -0.50 21.87
N LYS A 295 11.76 -1.16 21.83
CA LYS A 295 12.93 -0.81 22.63
C LYS A 295 13.41 0.62 22.37
N HIS A 296 13.32 1.10 21.14
CA HIS A 296 13.74 2.44 20.72
C HIS A 296 12.60 3.48 20.75
N ASP A 297 11.38 3.11 21.12
CA ASP A 297 10.17 3.96 20.95
C ASP A 297 10.09 4.55 19.54
N ALA A 298 10.48 3.74 18.54
CA ALA A 298 10.75 4.23 17.20
C ALA A 298 9.49 4.53 16.40
N VAL A 299 8.39 3.77 16.66
CA VAL A 299 7.17 3.82 15.84
C VAL A 299 5.94 3.74 16.74
N GLN A 300 5.06 4.72 16.63
CA GLN A 300 3.79 4.77 17.35
C GLN A 300 2.62 4.28 16.50
N ILE A 301 2.83 4.13 15.16
CA ILE A 301 1.81 3.66 14.22
C ILE A 301 2.49 2.73 13.19
N ILE A 302 1.98 1.52 13.02
CA ILE A 302 2.42 0.62 11.95
C ILE A 302 1.39 0.68 10.81
N LEU A 303 1.86 0.90 9.58
CA LEU A 303 1.03 0.78 8.39
C LEU A 303 1.16 -0.66 7.89
N CYS A 304 0.22 -1.50 8.31
CA CYS A 304 0.16 -2.88 7.85
C CYS A 304 -0.30 -2.95 6.37
N ASP A 305 -0.07 -4.09 5.75
CA ASP A 305 -0.59 -4.41 4.43
C ASP A 305 -0.61 -5.93 4.32
N HIS A 306 -1.77 -6.50 3.99
CA HIS A 306 -1.92 -7.95 3.89
C HIS A 306 -0.96 -8.58 2.86
N HIS A 307 -0.53 -7.81 1.85
CA HIS A 307 0.37 -8.33 0.82
C HIS A 307 1.75 -8.72 1.39
N TYR A 308 2.41 -7.86 2.17
CA TYR A 308 3.77 -8.15 2.64
C TYR A 308 3.86 -8.61 4.11
N TRP A 309 2.80 -8.40 4.92
CA TRP A 309 2.74 -8.97 6.27
C TRP A 309 2.39 -10.46 6.29
N GLY A 310 2.15 -11.07 5.11
CA GLY A 310 1.88 -12.51 5.01
C GLY A 310 0.41 -12.88 5.13
N GLY A 311 -0.50 -12.00 4.66
CA GLY A 311 -1.93 -12.30 4.57
C GLY A 311 -2.80 -11.57 5.58
N MET A 312 -4.10 -11.73 5.45
CA MET A 312 -5.11 -11.05 6.26
C MET A 312 -5.06 -11.48 7.74
N ARG A 313 -4.79 -12.75 8.01
CA ARG A 313 -4.69 -13.27 9.39
C ARG A 313 -3.46 -12.73 10.10
N GLN A 314 -2.36 -12.54 9.38
CA GLN A 314 -1.16 -11.94 9.95
C GLN A 314 -1.37 -10.47 10.30
N VAL A 315 -2.13 -9.73 9.50
CA VAL A 315 -2.56 -8.35 9.86
C VAL A 315 -3.37 -8.35 11.16
N GLN A 316 -4.25 -9.33 11.38
CA GLN A 316 -5.00 -9.43 12.64
C GLN A 316 -4.11 -9.80 13.84
N HIS A 317 -3.09 -10.65 13.65
CA HIS A 317 -2.09 -10.94 14.69
C HIS A 317 -1.29 -9.68 15.01
N LEU A 318 -0.83 -8.95 13.99
CA LEU A 318 -0.17 -7.66 14.17
C LEU A 318 -1.03 -6.68 14.96
N ALA A 319 -2.32 -6.59 14.65
CA ALA A 319 -3.25 -5.70 15.37
C ALA A 319 -3.34 -6.01 16.87
N LYS A 320 -3.32 -7.29 17.25
CA LYS A 320 -3.31 -7.70 18.66
C LYS A 320 -2.00 -7.32 19.35
N ILE A 321 -0.87 -7.56 18.69
CA ILE A 321 0.46 -7.19 19.19
C ILE A 321 0.57 -5.66 19.33
N SER A 322 0.19 -4.92 18.28
CA SER A 322 0.21 -3.45 18.29
C SER A 322 -0.62 -2.88 19.44
N LYS A 323 -1.84 -3.40 19.66
CA LYS A 323 -2.69 -3.02 20.79
C LYS A 323 -2.01 -3.26 22.14
N THR A 324 -1.29 -4.37 22.29
CA THR A 324 -0.60 -4.71 23.56
C THR A 324 0.49 -3.70 23.89
N PHE A 325 1.18 -3.16 22.90
CA PHE A 325 2.24 -2.16 23.08
C PHE A 325 1.76 -0.71 22.91
N GLY A 326 0.46 -0.47 22.76
CA GLY A 326 -0.07 0.88 22.57
C GLY A 326 0.24 1.49 21.21
N ILE A 327 0.66 0.67 20.22
CA ILE A 327 0.97 1.10 18.87
C ILE A 327 -0.32 1.16 18.04
N GLY A 328 -0.57 2.28 17.37
CA GLY A 328 -1.70 2.44 16.45
C GLY A 328 -1.50 1.63 15.17
N LEU A 329 -2.58 1.42 14.42
CA LEU A 329 -2.56 0.69 13.16
C LEU A 329 -3.27 1.48 12.07
N SER A 330 -2.61 1.61 10.92
CA SER A 330 -3.13 2.05 9.64
C SER A 330 -2.84 0.96 8.60
N MET A 331 -3.15 1.20 7.33
CA MET A 331 -2.85 0.27 6.26
C MET A 331 -2.16 0.99 5.10
N HIS A 332 -1.02 0.45 4.68
CA HIS A 332 -0.27 0.90 3.51
C HIS A 332 -0.99 0.50 2.20
N SER A 333 -0.73 1.24 1.16
CA SER A 333 -1.19 0.95 -0.20
C SER A 333 -0.16 1.40 -1.23
N ASN A 334 -0.16 0.73 -2.37
CA ASN A 334 0.50 1.17 -3.61
C ASN A 334 -0.49 1.07 -4.78
N SER A 335 -0.04 1.25 -6.03
CA SER A 335 -0.92 1.13 -7.20
C SER A 335 -1.61 -0.23 -7.24
N HIS A 336 -2.94 -0.24 -7.23
CA HIS A 336 -3.77 -1.45 -7.16
C HIS A 336 -5.15 -1.24 -7.82
N LEU A 337 -5.87 -2.34 -8.02
CA LEU A 337 -7.22 -2.41 -8.55
C LEU A 337 -8.25 -2.84 -7.50
N GLY A 338 -9.48 -3.07 -7.93
CA GLY A 338 -10.62 -3.37 -7.08
C GLY A 338 -10.47 -4.63 -6.24
N ILE A 339 -9.71 -5.64 -6.69
CA ILE A 339 -9.46 -6.86 -5.91
C ILE A 339 -8.69 -6.54 -4.63
N SER A 340 -7.54 -5.85 -4.75
CA SER A 340 -6.76 -5.41 -3.59
C SER A 340 -7.55 -4.42 -2.72
N MET A 341 -8.31 -3.49 -3.35
CA MET A 341 -9.14 -2.55 -2.60
C MET A 341 -10.12 -3.26 -1.67
N LEU A 342 -10.82 -4.28 -2.18
CA LEU A 342 -11.76 -5.04 -1.36
C LEU A 342 -11.06 -5.98 -0.38
N ALA A 343 -9.93 -6.58 -0.75
CA ALA A 343 -9.13 -7.37 0.19
C ALA A 343 -8.68 -6.52 1.40
N MET A 344 -8.18 -5.31 1.17
CA MET A 344 -7.87 -4.33 2.22
C MET A 344 -9.10 -3.97 3.05
N THR A 345 -10.24 -3.76 2.39
CA THR A 345 -11.49 -3.39 3.07
C THR A 345 -11.98 -4.53 3.97
N HIS A 346 -11.94 -5.79 3.51
CA HIS A 346 -12.34 -6.95 4.32
C HIS A 346 -11.47 -7.14 5.56
N VAL A 347 -10.14 -7.09 5.42
CA VAL A 347 -9.25 -7.23 6.58
C VAL A 347 -9.38 -6.07 7.54
N ALA A 348 -9.54 -4.85 7.05
CA ALA A 348 -9.76 -3.66 7.86
C ALA A 348 -11.10 -3.72 8.61
N ALA A 349 -12.17 -4.21 7.96
CA ALA A 349 -13.48 -4.37 8.58
C ALA A 349 -13.46 -5.39 9.72
N ALA A 350 -12.66 -6.45 9.61
CA ALA A 350 -12.52 -7.51 10.61
C ALA A 350 -11.38 -7.24 11.63
N THR A 351 -10.75 -6.05 11.60
CA THR A 351 -9.66 -5.68 12.52
C THR A 351 -10.10 -4.58 13.49
N PRO A 352 -10.51 -4.92 14.74
CA PRO A 352 -11.02 -3.93 15.70
C PRO A 352 -10.03 -2.81 16.01
N HIS A 353 -8.72 -3.14 16.06
CA HIS A 353 -7.65 -2.19 16.40
C HIS A 353 -7.09 -1.43 15.18
N LEU A 354 -7.83 -1.29 14.11
CA LEU A 354 -7.51 -0.33 13.06
C LEU A 354 -7.90 1.08 13.55
N THR A 355 -6.90 1.88 13.93
CA THR A 355 -7.08 3.16 14.63
C THR A 355 -6.99 4.37 13.71
N TYR A 356 -6.44 4.21 12.51
CA TYR A 356 -6.29 5.24 11.50
C TYR A 356 -6.95 4.82 10.19
N ALA A 357 -7.40 5.78 9.39
CA ALA A 357 -7.87 5.53 8.04
C ALA A 357 -6.76 4.89 7.19
N CYS A 358 -7.13 3.95 6.34
CA CYS A 358 -6.20 3.26 5.42
C CYS A 358 -5.73 4.21 4.32
N ASP A 359 -4.54 3.98 3.79
CA ASP A 359 -4.09 4.64 2.56
C ASP A 359 -4.73 3.99 1.34
N THR A 360 -4.84 4.73 0.24
CA THR A 360 -5.21 4.13 -1.05
C THR A 360 -4.66 4.90 -2.24
N HIS A 361 -4.04 4.14 -3.18
CA HIS A 361 -3.67 4.63 -4.51
C HIS A 361 -4.83 4.50 -5.51
N TYR A 362 -5.94 3.91 -5.11
CA TYR A 362 -7.05 3.60 -6.01
C TYR A 362 -7.59 4.81 -6.82
N PRO A 363 -7.63 6.04 -6.28
CA PRO A 363 -7.97 7.23 -7.07
C PRO A 363 -7.07 7.49 -8.28
N TRP A 364 -5.83 6.98 -8.27
CA TRP A 364 -4.87 7.12 -9.37
C TRP A 364 -5.07 6.12 -10.50
N SER A 365 -5.75 4.99 -10.26
CA SER A 365 -6.14 4.04 -11.30
C SER A 365 -7.35 4.56 -12.09
N GLN A 366 -7.50 4.16 -13.32
CA GLN A 366 -8.61 4.59 -14.16
C GLN A 366 -9.60 3.45 -14.46
N LEU A 367 -10.85 3.81 -14.77
CA LEU A 367 -11.91 2.84 -15.07
C LEU A 367 -11.51 1.86 -16.20
N LYS A 368 -10.76 2.33 -17.19
CA LYS A 368 -10.29 1.49 -18.34
C LYS A 368 -9.33 0.36 -17.91
N ASP A 369 -8.72 0.50 -16.75
CA ASP A 369 -7.76 -0.48 -16.22
C ASP A 369 -8.39 -1.43 -15.20
N GLU A 370 -9.61 -1.12 -14.72
CA GLU A 370 -10.32 -1.95 -13.76
C GLU A 370 -10.71 -3.30 -14.39
N ILE A 371 -10.56 -4.36 -13.61
CA ILE A 371 -10.78 -5.76 -14.03
C ILE A 371 -11.90 -6.44 -13.25
N VAL A 372 -12.70 -5.67 -12.53
CA VAL A 372 -13.85 -6.17 -11.75
C VAL A 372 -15.14 -5.87 -12.49
N VAL A 373 -16.03 -6.84 -12.57
CA VAL A 373 -17.38 -6.66 -13.15
C VAL A 373 -18.11 -5.54 -12.40
N GLY A 374 -18.69 -4.61 -13.16
CA GLY A 374 -19.34 -3.43 -12.61
C GLY A 374 -18.43 -2.21 -12.49
N GLY A 375 -17.15 -2.35 -12.81
CA GLY A 375 -16.18 -1.26 -12.82
C GLY A 375 -15.58 -0.96 -11.45
N ARG A 376 -15.24 0.30 -11.19
CA ARG A 376 -14.50 0.69 -9.99
C ARG A 376 -15.31 0.49 -8.72
N VAL A 377 -14.65 -0.02 -7.67
CA VAL A 377 -15.20 -0.08 -6.31
C VAL A 377 -15.52 1.34 -5.82
N PRO A 378 -16.76 1.63 -5.41
CA PRO A 378 -17.12 2.98 -4.97
C PRO A 378 -16.41 3.39 -3.67
N ILE A 379 -15.87 4.61 -3.66
CA ILE A 379 -15.45 5.32 -2.44
C ILE A 379 -16.48 6.43 -2.21
N VAL A 380 -17.22 6.35 -1.11
CA VAL A 380 -18.29 7.29 -0.77
C VAL A 380 -18.01 7.87 0.62
N ASN A 381 -18.03 9.18 0.76
CA ASN A 381 -17.68 9.86 2.01
C ASN A 381 -16.31 9.42 2.59
N GLY A 382 -15.35 9.16 1.71
CA GLY A 382 -14.03 8.67 2.06
C GLY A 382 -13.97 7.22 2.55
N CYS A 383 -15.07 6.48 2.44
CA CYS A 383 -15.17 5.10 2.91
C CYS A 383 -15.46 4.12 1.77
N VAL A 384 -15.06 2.88 1.95
CA VAL A 384 -15.47 1.74 1.13
C VAL A 384 -16.36 0.84 1.97
N LYS A 385 -17.54 0.55 1.44
CA LYS A 385 -18.50 -0.36 2.07
C LYS A 385 -18.15 -1.82 1.76
N ILE A 386 -18.26 -2.69 2.75
CA ILE A 386 -18.16 -4.14 2.55
C ILE A 386 -19.32 -4.60 1.65
N PRO A 387 -19.05 -5.31 0.54
CA PRO A 387 -20.11 -5.89 -0.28
C PRO A 387 -20.92 -6.94 0.50
N ASP A 388 -22.23 -6.90 0.34
CA ASP A 388 -23.12 -7.94 0.88
C ASP A 388 -23.18 -9.16 -0.07
N LYS A 389 -21.97 -9.66 -0.43
CA LYS A 389 -21.78 -10.80 -1.35
C LYS A 389 -20.73 -11.75 -0.79
N PRO A 390 -20.79 -13.05 -1.14
CA PRO A 390 -19.79 -14.04 -0.72
C PRO A 390 -18.38 -13.73 -1.23
N GLY A 391 -17.38 -14.20 -0.50
CA GLY A 391 -15.98 -14.01 -0.83
C GLY A 391 -15.54 -12.56 -0.65
N LEU A 392 -14.76 -12.05 -1.57
CA LEU A 392 -14.41 -10.62 -1.67
C LEU A 392 -15.58 -9.77 -2.23
N GLY A 393 -16.67 -10.43 -2.67
CA GLY A 393 -17.83 -9.73 -3.24
C GLY A 393 -17.66 -9.27 -4.68
N ILE A 394 -16.69 -9.82 -5.41
CA ILE A 394 -16.34 -9.45 -6.78
C ILE A 394 -16.34 -10.64 -7.73
N GLU A 395 -16.45 -10.32 -9.02
CA GLU A 395 -16.22 -11.21 -10.15
C GLU A 395 -15.23 -10.55 -11.12
N LEU A 396 -14.40 -11.36 -11.81
CA LEU A 396 -13.47 -10.86 -12.81
C LEU A 396 -14.21 -10.53 -14.12
N ASP A 397 -13.88 -9.37 -14.67
CA ASP A 397 -14.12 -9.03 -16.07
C ASP A 397 -12.96 -9.61 -16.90
N TYR A 398 -13.19 -10.77 -17.51
CA TYR A 398 -12.16 -11.47 -18.29
C TYR A 398 -11.73 -10.71 -19.56
N ASP A 399 -12.60 -9.89 -20.16
CA ASP A 399 -12.22 -9.05 -21.28
C ASP A 399 -11.29 -7.92 -20.83
N ALA A 400 -11.57 -7.29 -19.70
CA ALA A 400 -10.70 -6.29 -19.09
C ALA A 400 -9.37 -6.91 -18.64
N LEU A 401 -9.40 -8.09 -18.02
CA LEU A 401 -8.21 -8.85 -17.65
C LEU A 401 -7.34 -9.16 -18.87
N ALA A 402 -7.95 -9.64 -19.96
CA ALA A 402 -7.23 -9.91 -21.20
C ALA A 402 -6.56 -8.65 -21.78
N ARG A 403 -7.24 -7.50 -21.75
CA ARG A 403 -6.62 -6.21 -22.14
C ARG A 403 -5.42 -5.85 -21.26
N GLY A 404 -5.52 -6.07 -19.93
CA GLY A 404 -4.41 -5.86 -19.00
C GLY A 404 -3.20 -6.76 -19.28
N VAL A 405 -3.45 -8.04 -19.62
CA VAL A 405 -2.42 -9.01 -20.04
C VAL A 405 -1.74 -8.58 -21.34
N GLU A 406 -2.51 -8.17 -22.34
CA GLU A 406 -1.93 -7.70 -23.61
C GLU A 406 -1.11 -6.41 -23.42
N ARG A 407 -1.53 -5.52 -22.55
CA ARG A 407 -0.75 -4.34 -22.15
C ARG A 407 0.57 -4.75 -21.49
N TYR A 408 0.54 -5.71 -20.57
CA TYR A 408 1.75 -6.25 -19.94
C TYR A 408 2.73 -6.84 -20.96
N LYS A 409 2.24 -7.58 -21.96
CA LYS A 409 3.09 -8.13 -23.04
C LYS A 409 3.80 -7.04 -23.81
N LYS A 410 3.12 -5.92 -24.07
CA LYS A 410 3.66 -4.76 -24.80
C LYS A 410 4.52 -3.84 -23.93
N CYS A 411 4.36 -3.89 -22.61
CA CYS A 411 5.14 -3.09 -21.67
C CYS A 411 6.65 -3.39 -21.83
N PRO A 412 7.51 -2.35 -21.92
CA PRO A 412 8.94 -2.53 -22.20
C PRO A 412 9.75 -3.11 -21.01
N TYR A 413 9.17 -3.20 -19.85
CA TYR A 413 9.83 -3.70 -18.64
C TYR A 413 9.02 -4.80 -17.94
N ARG A 414 9.71 -5.59 -17.11
CA ARG A 414 9.13 -6.63 -16.24
C ARG A 414 9.32 -6.34 -14.76
N LYS A 415 10.03 -5.27 -14.45
CA LYS A 415 10.19 -4.65 -13.15
C LYS A 415 10.18 -3.14 -13.35
N ARG A 416 9.41 -2.42 -12.54
CA ARG A 416 9.36 -0.96 -12.58
C ARG A 416 10.69 -0.37 -12.09
N ASP A 417 11.17 0.67 -12.75
CA ASP A 417 12.39 1.41 -12.40
C ASP A 417 12.10 2.92 -12.41
N ASP A 418 11.67 3.42 -11.26
CA ASP A 418 11.28 4.83 -11.10
C ASP A 418 12.47 5.78 -11.22
N GLU A 419 13.71 5.32 -10.92
CA GLU A 419 14.92 6.09 -11.13
C GLU A 419 15.22 6.25 -12.63
N ALA A 420 15.09 5.19 -13.41
CA ALA A 420 15.27 5.26 -14.86
C ALA A 420 14.22 6.16 -15.51
N GLU A 421 12.97 6.10 -15.08
CA GLU A 421 11.90 6.97 -15.59
C GLU A 421 12.14 8.44 -15.20
N MET A 422 12.68 8.70 -14.01
CA MET A 422 13.08 10.03 -13.58
C MET A 422 14.17 10.60 -14.48
N ARG A 423 15.20 9.81 -14.81
CA ARG A 423 16.28 10.21 -15.74
C ARG A 423 15.77 10.45 -17.16
N LYS A 424 14.85 9.62 -17.62
CA LYS A 424 14.29 9.70 -18.98
C LYS A 424 13.43 10.96 -19.19
N HIS A 425 12.63 11.33 -18.20
CA HIS A 425 11.56 12.31 -18.39
C HIS A 425 11.77 13.65 -17.67
N VAL A 426 12.61 13.71 -16.63
CA VAL A 426 12.73 14.90 -15.78
C VAL A 426 14.14 15.43 -15.72
N ASP A 427 15.11 14.63 -15.27
CA ASP A 427 16.51 15.04 -15.08
C ASP A 427 17.44 13.87 -15.41
N PRO A 428 18.20 13.95 -16.51
CA PRO A 428 19.11 12.88 -16.93
C PRO A 428 20.21 12.54 -15.91
N THR A 429 20.49 13.45 -14.97
CA THR A 429 21.52 13.28 -13.94
C THR A 429 20.96 12.77 -12.62
N TRP A 430 19.64 12.60 -12.52
CA TRP A 430 19.00 12.25 -11.28
C TRP A 430 19.44 10.86 -10.78
N THR A 431 19.76 10.81 -9.49
CA THR A 431 20.07 9.56 -8.79
C THR A 431 19.26 9.46 -7.50
N ARG A 432 18.87 8.26 -7.15
CA ARG A 432 18.25 8.02 -5.85
C ARG A 432 19.30 8.18 -4.75
N GLN A 433 19.03 9.05 -3.81
CA GLN A 433 19.86 9.29 -2.62
C GLN A 433 19.02 9.18 -1.36
N LEU A 434 19.53 8.50 -0.35
CA LEU A 434 18.90 8.37 0.95
C LEU A 434 19.95 8.51 2.06
N PRO A 435 19.83 9.51 2.92
CA PRO A 435 18.89 10.63 2.77
C PRO A 435 19.27 11.54 1.59
N ARG A 436 18.28 12.22 1.03
CA ARG A 436 18.48 13.28 0.04
C ARG A 436 18.64 14.66 0.71
N TRP A 437 17.97 14.85 1.86
CA TRP A 437 17.88 16.12 2.60
C TRP A 437 18.37 15.99 4.05
#